data_78b526269ba76fe5f3fac23bacdbf73e
#
_entry.id   78b526269ba76fe5f3fac23bacdbf73e
#
_cell.length_a   1.000
_cell.length_b   1.000
_cell.length_c   1.000
_cell.angle_alpha   90.00
_cell.angle_beta   90.00
_cell.angle_gamma   90.00
#
_symmetry.space_group_name_H-M   'P 1'
#
loop_
_entity.id
_entity.type
_entity.pdbx_description
1 polymer ?
#
loop_
_entity_poly.entity_id
_entity_poly.type
_entity_poly.pdbx_seq_one_letter_code
_entity_poly.pdbx_strand_id
1 'polypeptide(L)'
;MKYKLFIFLLGCSPFLLGRIQDWLMMNLLGVPLLFLSVLMLLFWGYLSHLSLNLTNSDWKALILLNTPATIDLLLVLIQELGFGAYWMNRIGTYSQLFYLPLLPLGFRLTPWAHTVSPAYIAAFLCMIACSLFVYKKNG
;
A
#
# COMPACT_ATOMS: atom_id res chain seq x y z
N MET A 1 -1.93 23.27 7.97
CA MET A 1 -3.09 22.41 7.71
C MET A 1 -3.17 21.89 6.29
N LYS A 2 -2.95 22.74 5.29
CA LYS A 2 -3.02 22.33 3.87
C LYS A 2 -2.08 21.16 3.52
N TYR A 3 -0.88 21.14 4.06
CA TYR A 3 0.08 20.06 3.80
C TYR A 3 -0.34 18.72 4.39
N LYS A 4 -1.00 18.72 5.55
CA LYS A 4 -1.46 17.48 6.19
C LYS A 4 -2.51 16.76 5.33
N LEU A 5 -3.48 17.51 4.83
CA LEU A 5 -4.49 16.96 3.93
C LEU A 5 -3.85 16.44 2.64
N PHE A 6 -2.92 17.20 2.07
CA PHE A 6 -2.22 16.81 0.85
C PHE A 6 -1.42 15.51 1.03
N ILE A 7 -0.68 15.38 2.13
CA ILE A 7 0.07 14.16 2.44
C ILE A 7 -0.86 12.96 2.65
N PHE A 8 -1.98 13.16 3.33
CA PHE A 8 -2.99 12.11 3.50
C PHE A 8 -3.55 11.65 2.16
N LEU A 9 -3.86 12.59 1.26
CA LEU A 9 -4.33 12.28 -0.09
C LEU A 9 -3.27 11.54 -0.90
N LEU A 10 -2.00 11.91 -0.78
CA LEU A 10 -0.91 11.14 -1.38
C LEU A 10 -0.86 9.71 -0.85
N GLY A 11 -1.13 9.52 0.44
CA GLY A 11 -1.23 8.19 1.05
C GLY A 11 -2.38 7.35 0.51
N CYS A 12 -3.41 7.97 -0.07
CA CYS A 12 -4.52 7.27 -0.72
C CYS A 12 -4.22 6.88 -2.18
N SER A 13 -3.09 7.31 -2.75
CA SER A 13 -2.74 7.04 -4.15
C SER A 13 -2.71 5.54 -4.53
N PRO A 14 -2.38 4.57 -3.66
CA PRO A 14 -2.46 3.16 -4.00
C PRO A 14 -3.83 2.69 -4.46
N PHE A 15 -4.92 3.32 -4.02
CA PHE A 15 -6.27 3.03 -4.54
C PHE A 15 -6.36 3.27 -6.05
N LEU A 16 -5.83 4.39 -6.49
CA LEU A 16 -5.83 4.74 -7.92
C LEU A 16 -4.95 3.77 -8.71
N LEU A 17 -3.76 3.47 -8.21
CA LEU A 17 -2.84 2.53 -8.84
C LEU A 17 -3.41 1.12 -8.87
N GLY A 18 -4.06 0.68 -7.80
CA GLY A 18 -4.74 -0.61 -7.74
C GLY A 18 -5.88 -0.69 -8.76
N ARG A 19 -6.64 0.38 -8.92
CA ARG A 19 -7.72 0.45 -9.92
C ARG A 19 -7.16 0.35 -11.35
N ILE A 20 -6.07 1.05 -11.62
CA ILE A 20 -5.39 0.99 -12.93
C ILE A 20 -4.86 -0.43 -13.17
N GLN A 21 -4.22 -1.03 -12.20
CA GLN A 21 -3.69 -2.41 -12.31
C GLN A 21 -4.81 -3.42 -12.53
N ASP A 22 -5.91 -3.32 -11.81
CA ASP A 22 -7.08 -4.18 -11.99
C ASP A 22 -7.60 -4.09 -13.43
N TRP A 23 -7.74 -2.87 -13.96
CA TRP A 23 -8.13 -2.66 -15.34
C TRP A 23 -7.13 -3.29 -16.33
N LEU A 24 -5.83 -3.12 -16.09
CA LEU A 24 -4.79 -3.72 -16.93
C LEU A 24 -4.87 -5.25 -16.92
N MET A 25 -5.05 -5.85 -15.74
CA MET A 25 -5.17 -7.30 -15.61
C MET A 25 -6.39 -7.88 -16.32
N MET A 26 -7.49 -7.12 -16.37
CA MET A 26 -8.73 -7.55 -17.04
C MET A 26 -8.66 -7.40 -18.56
N ASN A 27 -7.90 -6.44 -19.07
CA ASN A 27 -7.89 -6.08 -20.49
C ASN A 27 -6.62 -6.52 -21.23
N LEU A 28 -5.53 -6.81 -20.51
CA LEU A 28 -4.24 -7.21 -21.10
C LEU A 28 -3.80 -8.56 -20.53
N LEU A 29 -3.26 -9.41 -21.40
CA LEU A 29 -2.65 -10.68 -21.02
C LEU A 29 -1.16 -10.47 -20.73
N GLY A 30 -0.64 -11.22 -19.76
CA GLY A 30 0.81 -11.24 -19.48
C GLY A 30 1.34 -9.99 -18.77
N VAL A 31 0.52 -9.33 -17.96
CA VAL A 31 0.96 -8.18 -17.16
C VAL A 31 2.05 -8.62 -16.16
N PRO A 32 3.24 -7.96 -16.13
CA PRO A 32 4.34 -8.33 -15.23
C PRO A 32 4.07 -7.83 -13.80
N LEU A 33 3.30 -8.59 -13.04
CA LEU A 33 2.81 -8.18 -11.72
C LEU A 33 3.92 -7.88 -10.72
N LEU A 34 4.97 -8.71 -10.70
CA LEU A 34 6.09 -8.49 -9.78
C LEU A 34 6.85 -7.21 -10.11
N PHE A 35 7.02 -6.92 -11.38
CA PHE A 35 7.64 -5.67 -11.84
C PHE A 35 6.81 -4.45 -11.40
N LEU A 36 5.49 -4.54 -11.52
CA LEU A 36 4.58 -3.49 -11.03
C LEU A 36 4.68 -3.30 -9.51
N SER A 37 4.88 -4.38 -8.75
CA SER A 37 5.11 -4.28 -7.30
C SER A 37 6.38 -3.50 -6.98
N VAL A 38 7.47 -3.75 -7.70
CA VAL A 38 8.73 -3.01 -7.53
C VAL A 38 8.55 -1.54 -7.90
N LEU A 39 7.88 -1.25 -9.01
CA LEU A 39 7.57 0.13 -9.41
C LEU A 39 6.74 0.84 -8.35
N MET A 40 5.77 0.15 -7.75
CA MET A 40 4.95 0.70 -6.68
C MET A 40 5.79 1.06 -5.45
N LEU A 41 6.75 0.22 -5.06
CA LEU A 41 7.65 0.53 -3.95
C LEU A 41 8.56 1.73 -4.26
N LEU A 42 9.07 1.84 -5.48
CA LEU A 42 9.84 3.01 -5.90
C LEU A 42 9.00 4.28 -5.85
N PHE A 43 7.77 4.20 -6.33
CA PHE A 43 6.81 5.29 -6.26
C PHE A 43 6.51 5.68 -4.80
N TRP A 44 6.33 4.71 -3.93
CA TRP A 44 6.09 4.96 -2.50
C TRP A 44 7.29 5.64 -1.83
N GLY A 45 8.51 5.22 -2.19
CA GLY A 45 9.74 5.90 -1.75
C GLY A 45 9.78 7.35 -2.21
N TYR A 46 9.40 7.63 -3.45
CA TYR A 46 9.29 8.99 -3.97
C TYR A 46 8.27 9.82 -3.20
N LEU A 47 7.08 9.28 -2.92
CA LEU A 47 6.05 9.97 -2.13
C LEU A 47 6.53 10.25 -0.70
N SER A 48 7.27 9.31 -0.10
CA SER A 48 7.87 9.49 1.22
C SER A 48 8.87 10.64 1.21
N HIS A 49 9.73 10.70 0.19
CA HIS A 49 10.70 11.79 0.01
C HIS A 49 9.99 13.14 -0.17
N LEU A 50 8.97 13.18 -1.03
CA LEU A 50 8.17 14.38 -1.26
C LEU A 50 7.49 14.87 0.02
N SER A 51 6.91 13.95 0.79
CA SER A 51 6.25 14.28 2.06
C SER A 51 7.22 14.86 3.09
N LEU A 52 8.42 14.30 3.16
CA LEU A 52 9.47 14.83 4.05
C LEU A 52 9.92 16.23 3.63
N ASN A 53 10.09 16.46 2.33
CA ASN A 53 10.48 17.78 1.83
C ASN A 53 9.42 18.85 2.12
N LEU A 54 8.15 18.51 2.04
CA LEU A 54 7.04 19.43 2.34
C LEU A 54 6.95 19.82 3.82
N THR A 55 7.54 19.02 4.71
CA THR A 55 7.42 19.19 6.16
C THR A 55 8.77 19.38 6.87
N ASN A 56 9.81 19.78 6.13
CA ASN A 56 11.16 19.95 6.65
C ASN A 56 11.67 18.69 7.39
N SER A 57 11.44 17.53 6.79
CA SER A 57 11.87 16.22 7.30
C SER A 57 11.22 15.82 8.65
N ASP A 58 10.00 16.28 8.91
CA ASP A 58 9.24 15.84 10.08
C ASP A 58 8.75 14.40 9.88
N TRP A 59 9.18 13.51 10.77
CA TRP A 59 8.76 12.08 10.74
C TRP A 59 7.25 11.88 10.83
N LYS A 60 6.52 12.86 11.40
CA LYS A 60 5.05 12.84 11.47
C LYS A 60 4.41 12.82 10.08
N ALA A 61 5.10 13.37 9.08
CA ALA A 61 4.63 13.31 7.69
C ALA A 61 4.56 11.86 7.19
N LEU A 62 5.53 11.03 7.56
CA LEU A 62 5.53 9.61 7.18
C LEU A 62 4.41 8.83 7.87
N ILE A 63 4.12 9.13 9.13
CA ILE A 63 2.96 8.54 9.82
C ILE A 63 1.68 8.89 9.07
N LEU A 64 1.52 10.17 8.72
CA LEU A 64 0.33 10.62 8.02
C LEU A 64 0.22 10.00 6.61
N LEU A 65 1.34 9.86 5.90
CA LEU A 65 1.39 9.21 4.58
C LEU A 65 0.97 7.73 4.66
N ASN A 66 1.39 7.02 5.71
CA ASN A 66 1.10 5.60 5.89
C ASN A 66 -0.22 5.34 6.64
N THR A 67 -0.93 6.36 7.09
CA THR A 67 -2.22 6.21 7.79
C THR A 67 -3.28 5.52 6.93
N PRO A 68 -3.51 5.89 5.65
CA PRO A 68 -4.46 5.16 4.82
C PRO A 68 -4.11 3.69 4.66
N ALA A 69 -2.83 3.36 4.53
CA ALA A 69 -2.36 1.99 4.45
C ALA A 69 -2.66 1.20 5.72
N THR A 70 -2.46 1.81 6.88
CA THR A 70 -2.76 1.20 8.18
C THR A 70 -4.25 0.94 8.34
N ILE A 71 -5.10 1.91 8.00
CA ILE A 71 -6.56 1.77 8.07
C ILE A 71 -7.01 0.64 7.16
N ASP A 72 -6.51 0.61 5.94
CA ASP A 72 -6.87 -0.41 4.96
C ASP A 72 -6.44 -1.81 5.39
N LEU A 73 -5.23 -1.95 5.94
CA LEU A 73 -4.74 -3.20 6.49
C LEU A 73 -5.65 -3.71 7.61
N LEU A 74 -6.05 -2.83 8.53
CA LEU A 74 -6.98 -3.19 9.60
C LEU A 74 -8.32 -3.67 9.05
N LEU A 75 -8.85 -3.03 8.02
CA LEU A 75 -10.08 -3.46 7.37
C LEU A 75 -9.96 -4.87 6.77
N VAL A 76 -8.86 -5.16 6.08
CA VAL A 76 -8.61 -6.48 5.51
C VAL A 76 -8.46 -7.54 6.60
N LEU A 77 -7.72 -7.24 7.66
CA LEU A 77 -7.53 -8.17 8.78
C LEU A 77 -8.85 -8.47 9.50
N ILE A 78 -9.69 -7.45 9.70
CA ILE A 78 -11.02 -7.63 10.29
C ILE A 78 -11.88 -8.55 9.42
N GLN A 79 -11.86 -8.38 8.10
CA GLN A 79 -12.60 -9.24 7.19
C GLN A 79 -12.19 -10.71 7.30
N GLU A 80 -10.90 -10.98 7.27
CA GLU A 80 -10.40 -12.35 7.25
C GLU A 80 -10.38 -12.98 8.65
N LEU A 81 -9.81 -12.31 9.64
CA LEU A 81 -9.63 -12.88 10.99
C LEU A 81 -10.87 -12.74 11.86
N GLY A 82 -11.63 -11.66 11.71
CA GLY A 82 -12.83 -11.40 12.49
C GLY A 82 -14.06 -12.11 11.95
N PHE A 83 -14.29 -12.01 10.66
CA PHE A 83 -15.51 -12.55 10.01
C PHE A 83 -15.24 -13.80 9.17
N GLY A 84 -14.00 -14.19 8.97
CA GLY A 84 -13.63 -15.39 8.23
C GLY A 84 -13.88 -15.35 6.73
N ALA A 85 -14.24 -14.18 6.17
CA ALA A 85 -14.53 -14.03 4.75
C ALA A 85 -14.28 -12.60 4.28
N TYR A 86 -13.84 -12.46 3.03
CA TYR A 86 -13.74 -11.16 2.38
C TYR A 86 -15.12 -10.60 2.07
N TRP A 87 -15.31 -9.33 2.34
CA TRP A 87 -16.55 -8.65 1.98
C TRP A 87 -16.61 -8.43 0.46
N MET A 88 -17.74 -8.78 -0.12
CA MET A 88 -18.02 -8.59 -1.54
C MET A 88 -18.80 -7.28 -1.79
N ASN A 89 -18.78 -6.35 -0.85
CA ASN A 89 -19.37 -5.04 -0.99
C ASN A 89 -18.33 -4.01 -1.44
N ARG A 90 -18.72 -2.74 -1.56
CA ARG A 90 -17.81 -1.65 -1.98
C ARG A 90 -16.61 -1.50 -1.05
N ILE A 91 -16.81 -1.60 0.26
CA ILE A 91 -15.74 -1.46 1.25
C ILE A 91 -14.70 -2.57 1.06
N GLY A 92 -15.14 -3.81 0.90
CA GLY A 92 -14.23 -4.94 0.64
C GLY A 92 -13.45 -4.77 -0.66
N THR A 93 -14.11 -4.34 -1.73
CA THR A 93 -13.47 -4.10 -3.02
C THR A 93 -12.38 -3.01 -2.93
N TYR A 94 -12.67 -1.88 -2.31
CA TYR A 94 -11.69 -0.81 -2.18
C TYR A 94 -10.52 -1.19 -1.27
N SER A 95 -10.76 -1.91 -0.18
CA SER A 95 -9.69 -2.38 0.70
C SER A 95 -8.74 -3.34 -0.01
N GLN A 96 -9.26 -4.18 -0.88
CA GLN A 96 -8.44 -5.10 -1.69
C GLN A 96 -7.65 -4.36 -2.77
N LEU A 97 -8.24 -3.35 -3.42
CA LEU A 97 -7.59 -2.56 -4.46
C LEU A 97 -6.38 -1.78 -3.94
N PHE A 98 -6.41 -1.31 -2.70
CA PHE A 98 -5.32 -0.54 -2.13
C PHE A 98 -3.98 -1.28 -2.19
N TYR A 99 -3.97 -2.57 -1.83
CA TYR A 99 -2.77 -3.39 -1.81
C TYR A 99 -2.53 -4.19 -3.10
N LEU A 100 -3.44 -4.12 -4.06
CA LEU A 100 -3.34 -4.91 -5.29
C LEU A 100 -1.96 -4.80 -5.98
N PRO A 101 -1.35 -3.60 -6.11
CA PRO A 101 -0.03 -3.48 -6.71
C PRO A 101 1.07 -4.23 -5.96
N LEU A 102 0.96 -4.37 -4.63
CA LEU A 102 1.97 -5.01 -3.79
C LEU A 102 1.67 -6.47 -3.44
N LEU A 103 0.48 -6.97 -3.72
CA LEU A 103 0.10 -8.35 -3.40
C LEU A 103 1.01 -9.39 -4.05
N PRO A 104 1.43 -9.27 -5.33
CA PRO A 104 2.35 -10.24 -5.92
C PRO A 104 3.65 -10.38 -5.13
N LEU A 105 4.20 -9.28 -4.65
CA LEU A 105 5.37 -9.30 -3.78
C LEU A 105 5.05 -9.89 -2.41
N GLY A 106 3.92 -9.51 -1.83
CA GLY A 106 3.45 -10.04 -0.55
C GLY A 106 3.30 -11.55 -0.58
N PHE A 107 2.70 -12.11 -1.63
CA PHE A 107 2.57 -13.56 -1.79
C PHE A 107 3.93 -14.25 -1.96
N ARG A 108 4.87 -13.61 -2.62
CA ARG A 108 6.25 -14.14 -2.75
C ARG A 108 6.98 -14.21 -1.42
N LEU A 109 6.75 -13.24 -0.54
CA LEU A 109 7.37 -13.20 0.79
C LEU A 109 6.71 -14.14 1.79
N THR A 110 5.49 -14.60 1.52
CA THR A 110 4.73 -15.47 2.42
C THR A 110 4.26 -16.76 1.74
N PRO A 111 5.17 -17.56 1.11
CA PRO A 111 4.77 -18.77 0.38
C PRO A 111 4.20 -19.87 1.29
N TRP A 112 4.50 -19.82 2.58
CA TRP A 112 4.04 -20.75 3.62
C TRP A 112 2.62 -20.45 4.12
N ALA A 113 2.05 -19.30 3.77
CA ALA A 113 0.76 -18.87 4.29
C ALA A 113 -0.40 -19.58 3.59
N HIS A 114 -1.37 -20.03 4.37
CA HIS A 114 -2.61 -20.62 3.88
C HIS A 114 -3.73 -19.60 3.71
N THR A 115 -3.55 -18.40 4.25
CA THR A 115 -4.50 -17.30 4.19
C THR A 115 -3.88 -16.10 3.50
N VAL A 116 -4.68 -15.08 3.19
CA VAL A 116 -4.22 -13.90 2.45
C VAL A 116 -3.68 -12.82 3.38
N SER A 117 -4.08 -12.79 4.65
CA SER A 117 -3.64 -11.78 5.63
C SER A 117 -2.12 -11.63 5.71
N PRO A 118 -1.30 -12.71 5.78
CA PRO A 118 0.15 -12.55 5.80
C PRO A 118 0.71 -11.81 4.59
N ALA A 119 0.12 -11.99 3.39
CA ALA A 119 0.54 -11.26 2.20
C ALA A 119 0.28 -9.75 2.32
N TYR A 120 -0.88 -9.36 2.85
CA TYR A 120 -1.20 -7.95 3.11
C TYR A 120 -0.27 -7.35 4.18
N ILE A 121 0.02 -8.10 5.24
CA ILE A 121 0.97 -7.66 6.27
C ILE A 121 2.37 -7.47 5.68
N ALA A 122 2.84 -8.41 4.86
CA ALA A 122 4.14 -8.31 4.19
C ALA A 122 4.18 -7.09 3.26
N ALA A 123 3.14 -6.84 2.49
CA ALA A 123 3.03 -5.66 1.63
C ALA A 123 3.11 -4.36 2.45
N PHE A 124 2.38 -4.29 3.55
CA PHE A 124 2.41 -3.14 4.46
C PHE A 124 3.80 -2.92 5.05
N LEU A 125 4.46 -3.98 5.50
CA LEU A 125 5.82 -3.90 6.04
C LEU A 125 6.82 -3.41 4.99
N CYS A 126 6.67 -3.81 3.74
CA CYS A 126 7.49 -3.30 2.63
C CYS A 126 7.29 -1.79 2.44
N MET A 127 6.06 -1.30 2.51
CA MET A 127 5.76 0.14 2.43
C MET A 127 6.41 0.91 3.57
N ILE A 128 6.27 0.42 4.81
CA ILE A 128 6.88 1.04 6.00
C ILE A 128 8.40 1.03 5.90
N ALA A 129 8.99 -0.09 5.52
CA ALA A 129 10.45 -0.20 5.36
C ALA A 129 10.97 0.80 4.31
N CYS A 130 10.25 0.96 3.21
CA CYS A 130 10.58 1.93 2.18
C CYS A 130 10.55 3.36 2.71
N SER A 131 9.52 3.72 3.48
CA SER A 131 9.40 5.04 4.11
C SER A 131 10.53 5.29 5.11
N LEU A 132 10.85 4.31 5.95
CA LEU A 132 11.93 4.43 6.93
C LEU A 132 13.30 4.54 6.28
N PHE A 133 13.54 3.81 5.20
CA PHE A 133 14.77 3.90 4.44
C PHE A 133 14.98 5.31 3.88
N VAL A 134 13.92 5.90 3.30
CA VAL A 134 13.95 7.27 2.79
C VAL A 134 14.19 8.28 3.92
N TYR A 135 13.54 8.10 5.05
CA TYR A 135 13.74 8.96 6.23
C TYR A 135 15.19 8.92 6.71
N LYS A 136 15.76 7.73 6.85
CA LYS A 136 17.15 7.55 7.29
C LYS A 136 18.13 8.19 6.32
N LYS A 137 17.88 8.11 5.01
CA LYS A 137 18.72 8.69 3.98
C LYS A 137 18.68 10.22 3.99
N ASN A 138 17.53 10.80 4.31
CA ASN A 138 17.35 12.26 4.36
C ASN A 138 17.75 12.88 5.71
N GLY A 139 17.87 12.09 6.74
CA GLY A 139 18.34 12.48 8.07
C GLY A 139 19.86 12.32 8.20
#